data_ae76576e819474ebd9e8aecf7f20fed9
#
_entry.id   ae76576e819474ebd9e8aecf7f20fed9
#
_cell.length_a   1.000
_cell.length_b   1.000
_cell.length_c   1.000
_cell.angle_alpha   90.00
_cell.angle_beta   90.00
_cell.angle_gamma   90.00
#
_symmetry.space_group_name_H-M   'P 1'
#
loop_
_entity.id
_entity.type
_entity.pdbx_description
1 polymer ?
#
loop_
_entity_poly.entity_id
_entity_poly.type
_entity_poly.pdbx_seq_one_letter_code
_entity_poly.pdbx_strand_id
1 'polypeptide(L)'
;CLCCTVQDEFLPTMQLLLERAGQLDGLVVETSGLALPEPLVQAFRWPEIRTRTRVTGVVTVVDGEALAQGHVVGDPAAIEAQRLADPSLDHLSAIEDLFDDQLVAADLVLISRADCLQAEQIEALRAQLASRLRPGVTVLPMARGQVPAALLLGLDRELAQAPSPQDQGRASHGHDDGHDPDHDHPHGHDHSHDHSHGHPHGHPHDHDGAGHHEHDHHDHTHVAMQSVALRLEGPLERQALETLLRQQIERQTFLRLKGRAWLPGKLQPLQIQAVGPRLECWFDPKTAAADQGRPPGLELVALGLQVDGPSLEGELRQLMALA
;
A
#
# COMPACT_ATOMS: atom_id res chain seq x y z
N CYS A 1 -15.14 -26.65 -6.41
CA CYS A 1 -13.69 -26.50 -6.15
C CYS A 1 -13.10 -25.46 -7.10
N LEU A 2 -12.51 -24.40 -6.56
CA LEU A 2 -11.92 -23.31 -7.34
C LEU A 2 -10.92 -23.80 -8.40
N CYS A 3 -10.27 -24.94 -8.18
CA CYS A 3 -9.27 -25.49 -9.08
C CYS A 3 -9.83 -26.05 -10.40
N CYS A 4 -11.06 -26.54 -10.46
CA CYS A 4 -11.63 -27.05 -11.72
C CYS A 4 -12.47 -26.01 -12.45
N THR A 5 -13.31 -25.25 -11.73
CA THR A 5 -14.14 -24.17 -12.30
C THR A 5 -13.31 -22.93 -12.67
N VAL A 6 -12.23 -22.64 -11.92
CA VAL A 6 -11.32 -21.52 -12.20
C VAL A 6 -10.59 -21.72 -13.53
N GLN A 7 -10.24 -22.95 -13.91
CA GLN A 7 -9.53 -23.16 -15.16
C GLN A 7 -10.40 -22.78 -16.37
N ASP A 8 -11.68 -23.09 -16.32
CA ASP A 8 -12.60 -22.89 -17.45
C ASP A 8 -13.03 -21.43 -17.62
N GLU A 9 -13.11 -20.66 -16.55
CA GLU A 9 -13.57 -19.26 -16.58
C GLU A 9 -12.45 -18.23 -16.34
N PHE A 10 -11.49 -18.56 -15.47
CA PHE A 10 -10.38 -17.67 -15.12
C PHE A 10 -9.41 -17.46 -16.28
N LEU A 11 -9.00 -18.54 -16.95
CA LEU A 11 -8.02 -18.45 -18.03
C LEU A 11 -8.51 -17.62 -19.21
N PRO A 12 -9.75 -17.80 -19.74
CA PRO A 12 -10.29 -16.95 -20.79
C PRO A 12 -10.39 -15.48 -20.38
N THR A 13 -10.84 -15.21 -19.14
CA THR A 13 -10.93 -13.84 -18.59
C THR A 13 -9.55 -13.22 -18.52
N MET A 14 -8.55 -13.95 -18.02
CA MET A 14 -7.17 -13.45 -17.95
C MET A 14 -6.59 -13.18 -19.35
N GLN A 15 -6.88 -14.01 -20.35
CA GLN A 15 -6.43 -13.79 -21.72
C GLN A 15 -6.98 -12.48 -22.28
N LEU A 16 -8.27 -12.19 -22.09
CA LEU A 16 -8.88 -10.91 -22.49
C LEU A 16 -8.24 -9.70 -21.79
N LEU A 17 -7.94 -9.81 -20.51
CA LEU A 17 -7.25 -8.76 -19.77
C LEU A 17 -5.80 -8.56 -20.26
N LEU A 18 -5.12 -9.65 -20.58
CA LEU A 18 -3.76 -9.62 -21.09
C LEU A 18 -3.66 -9.02 -22.52
N GLU A 19 -4.71 -9.12 -23.33
CA GLU A 19 -4.78 -8.40 -24.62
C GLU A 19 -4.72 -6.88 -24.40
N ARG A 20 -5.25 -6.39 -23.28
CA ARG A 20 -5.26 -4.98 -22.89
C ARG A 20 -4.11 -4.58 -21.97
N ALA A 21 -3.15 -5.46 -21.70
CA ALA A 21 -2.08 -5.25 -20.73
C ALA A 21 -1.28 -3.95 -20.94
N GLY A 22 -1.19 -3.44 -22.16
CA GLY A 22 -0.53 -2.15 -22.45
C GLY A 22 -1.31 -0.91 -21.97
N GLN A 23 -2.56 -1.09 -21.52
CA GLN A 23 -3.46 -0.04 -21.04
C GLN A 23 -3.73 -0.16 -19.54
N LEU A 24 -3.17 -1.17 -18.87
CA LEU A 24 -3.40 -1.48 -17.47
C LEU A 24 -2.11 -1.29 -16.68
N ASP A 25 -2.20 -0.58 -15.56
CA ASP A 25 -1.10 -0.45 -14.60
C ASP A 25 -1.00 -1.68 -13.68
N GLY A 26 -2.10 -2.39 -13.46
CA GLY A 26 -2.17 -3.59 -12.66
C GLY A 26 -3.55 -4.24 -12.68
N LEU A 27 -3.64 -5.41 -12.06
CA LEU A 27 -4.88 -6.16 -11.86
C LEU A 27 -5.08 -6.35 -10.37
N VAL A 28 -6.29 -6.05 -9.90
CA VAL A 28 -6.73 -6.38 -8.54
C VAL A 28 -7.78 -7.48 -8.65
N VAL A 29 -7.52 -8.59 -8.00
CA VAL A 29 -8.44 -9.73 -7.97
C VAL A 29 -9.04 -9.81 -6.57
N GLU A 30 -10.34 -9.58 -6.46
CA GLU A 30 -11.10 -9.81 -5.23
C GLU A 30 -11.67 -11.22 -5.26
N THR A 31 -11.45 -11.95 -4.17
CA THR A 31 -12.04 -13.29 -3.99
C THR A 31 -13.25 -13.21 -3.08
N SER A 32 -14.13 -14.20 -3.17
CA SER A 32 -15.12 -14.45 -2.11
C SER A 32 -14.42 -14.61 -0.76
N GLY A 33 -15.04 -14.14 0.33
CA GLY A 33 -14.55 -14.35 1.69
C GLY A 33 -14.42 -15.83 2.10
N LEU A 34 -15.05 -16.72 1.35
CA LEU A 34 -14.97 -18.17 1.55
C LEU A 34 -13.97 -18.87 0.61
N ALA A 35 -13.21 -18.11 -0.17
CA ALA A 35 -12.23 -18.69 -1.10
C ALA A 35 -10.88 -18.90 -0.43
N LEU A 36 -10.25 -20.01 -0.80
CA LEU A 36 -8.84 -20.26 -0.52
C LEU A 36 -7.98 -19.47 -1.50
N PRO A 37 -7.05 -18.62 -1.03
CA PRO A 37 -6.24 -17.79 -1.93
C PRO A 37 -5.17 -18.58 -2.68
N GLU A 38 -4.65 -19.64 -2.11
CA GLU A 38 -3.53 -20.40 -2.68
C GLU A 38 -3.82 -20.98 -4.09
N PRO A 39 -4.98 -21.62 -4.37
CA PRO A 39 -5.29 -22.10 -5.72
C PRO A 39 -5.27 -20.98 -6.77
N LEU A 40 -5.75 -19.79 -6.41
CA LEU A 40 -5.71 -18.63 -7.31
C LEU A 40 -4.28 -18.15 -7.54
N VAL A 41 -3.46 -18.05 -6.49
CA VAL A 41 -2.04 -17.70 -6.59
C VAL A 41 -1.29 -18.70 -7.49
N GLN A 42 -1.60 -19.99 -7.38
CA GLN A 42 -1.01 -21.02 -8.24
C GLN A 42 -1.46 -20.89 -9.70
N ALA A 43 -2.70 -20.46 -9.97
CA ALA A 43 -3.18 -20.22 -11.33
C ALA A 43 -2.35 -19.18 -12.07
N PHE A 44 -1.81 -18.17 -11.39
CA PHE A 44 -0.90 -17.19 -11.99
C PHE A 44 0.46 -17.79 -12.40
N ARG A 45 0.79 -19.03 -11.98
CA ARG A 45 2.00 -19.76 -12.42
C ARG A 45 1.80 -20.60 -13.67
N TRP A 46 0.57 -20.64 -14.20
CA TRP A 46 0.30 -21.39 -15.44
C TRP A 46 1.08 -20.85 -16.62
N PRO A 47 1.54 -21.72 -17.55
CA PRO A 47 2.39 -21.32 -18.67
C PRO A 47 1.83 -20.16 -19.50
N GLU A 48 0.50 -20.13 -19.68
CA GLU A 48 -0.24 -19.20 -20.52
C GLU A 48 -0.17 -17.75 -20.02
N ILE A 49 -0.05 -17.57 -18.69
CA ILE A 49 -0.12 -16.25 -18.06
C ILE A 49 1.13 -15.85 -17.28
N ARG A 50 1.93 -16.80 -16.77
CA ARG A 50 3.08 -16.55 -15.88
C ARG A 50 4.16 -15.64 -16.47
N THR A 51 4.29 -15.62 -17.81
CA THR A 51 5.28 -14.77 -18.48
C THR A 51 4.83 -13.32 -18.61
N ARG A 52 3.54 -13.05 -18.41
CA ARG A 52 2.90 -11.75 -18.61
C ARG A 52 2.32 -11.14 -17.33
N THR A 53 2.24 -11.92 -16.25
CA THR A 53 1.70 -11.50 -14.94
C THR A 53 2.63 -11.86 -13.81
N ARG A 54 2.47 -11.14 -12.69
CA ARG A 54 3.12 -11.43 -11.40
C ARG A 54 2.14 -11.15 -10.29
N VAL A 55 2.09 -12.02 -9.30
CA VAL A 55 1.39 -11.73 -8.05
C VAL A 55 2.31 -10.85 -7.20
N THR A 56 1.96 -9.60 -7.06
CA THR A 56 2.77 -8.62 -6.32
C THR A 56 2.52 -8.65 -4.82
N GLY A 57 1.37 -9.16 -4.39
CA GLY A 57 1.03 -9.34 -2.98
C GLY A 57 -0.37 -9.93 -2.82
N VAL A 58 -0.57 -10.58 -1.69
CA VAL A 58 -1.85 -11.08 -1.20
C VAL A 58 -2.22 -10.27 0.03
N VAL A 59 -3.36 -9.58 -0.04
CA VAL A 59 -3.88 -8.76 1.06
C VAL A 59 -5.10 -9.45 1.64
N THR A 60 -5.04 -9.80 2.92
CA THR A 60 -6.17 -10.38 3.65
C THR A 60 -6.84 -9.30 4.48
N VAL A 61 -8.15 -9.15 4.34
CA VAL A 61 -8.95 -8.21 5.12
C VAL A 61 -9.73 -9.01 6.16
N VAL A 62 -9.52 -8.68 7.44
CA VAL A 62 -10.20 -9.32 8.56
C VAL A 62 -11.20 -8.37 9.21
N ASP A 63 -12.30 -8.90 9.73
CA ASP A 63 -13.30 -8.14 10.44
C ASP A 63 -12.84 -7.84 11.87
N GLY A 64 -12.45 -6.58 12.13
CA GLY A 64 -11.92 -6.17 13.43
C GLY A 64 -12.96 -6.26 14.55
N GLU A 65 -14.22 -5.88 14.30
CA GLU A 65 -15.26 -5.98 15.33
C GLU A 65 -15.61 -7.42 15.68
N ALA A 66 -15.72 -8.30 14.69
CA ALA A 66 -15.96 -9.72 14.92
C ALA A 66 -14.83 -10.35 15.73
N LEU A 67 -13.58 -10.09 15.34
CA LEU A 67 -12.41 -10.61 16.05
C LEU A 67 -12.32 -10.07 17.49
N ALA A 68 -12.68 -8.82 17.75
CA ALA A 68 -12.71 -8.25 19.10
C ALA A 68 -13.77 -8.89 19.99
N GLN A 69 -14.81 -9.51 19.38
CA GLN A 69 -15.85 -10.28 20.06
C GLN A 69 -15.52 -11.78 20.14
N GLY A 70 -14.35 -12.21 19.64
CA GLY A 70 -13.92 -13.60 19.64
C GLY A 70 -14.45 -14.44 18.48
N HIS A 71 -14.95 -13.80 17.40
CA HIS A 71 -15.46 -14.47 16.21
C HIS A 71 -14.61 -14.14 14.99
N VAL A 72 -14.39 -15.12 14.11
CA VAL A 72 -13.65 -14.90 12.85
C VAL A 72 -14.49 -14.19 11.78
N VAL A 73 -15.81 -14.19 11.92
CA VAL A 73 -16.78 -13.55 11.02
C VAL A 73 -17.90 -12.87 11.81
N GLY A 74 -18.44 -11.78 11.28
CA GLY A 74 -19.47 -10.98 11.96
C GLY A 74 -20.84 -11.66 12.03
N ASP A 75 -21.19 -12.50 11.05
CA ASP A 75 -22.44 -13.27 11.00
C ASP A 75 -22.17 -14.72 10.56
N PRO A 76 -21.90 -15.62 11.50
CA PRO A 76 -21.64 -17.03 11.20
C PRO A 76 -22.81 -17.73 10.50
N ALA A 77 -24.06 -17.33 10.79
CA ALA A 77 -25.24 -17.95 10.19
C ALA A 77 -25.41 -17.56 8.72
N ALA A 78 -25.15 -16.29 8.39
CA ALA A 78 -25.17 -15.80 7.00
C ALA A 78 -24.05 -16.47 6.17
N ILE A 79 -22.86 -16.66 6.74
CA ILE A 79 -21.75 -17.33 6.09
C ILE A 79 -22.07 -18.82 5.84
N GLU A 80 -22.66 -19.51 6.80
CA GLU A 80 -23.06 -20.91 6.62
C GLU A 80 -24.18 -21.04 5.56
N ALA A 81 -25.14 -20.12 5.53
CA ALA A 81 -26.17 -20.10 4.49
C ALA A 81 -25.55 -19.86 3.10
N GLN A 82 -24.57 -18.96 2.98
CA GLN A 82 -23.82 -18.72 1.74
C GLN A 82 -23.06 -19.99 1.30
N ARG A 83 -22.41 -20.66 2.24
CA ARG A 83 -21.67 -21.91 1.97
C ARG A 83 -22.58 -23.01 1.43
N LEU A 84 -23.76 -23.15 2.02
CA LEU A 84 -24.76 -24.13 1.57
C LEU A 84 -25.38 -23.80 0.20
N ALA A 85 -25.40 -22.51 -0.16
CA ALA A 85 -25.97 -22.05 -1.42
C ALA A 85 -24.97 -22.15 -2.61
N ASP A 86 -23.68 -22.26 -2.34
CA ASP A 86 -22.63 -22.34 -3.36
C ASP A 86 -22.01 -23.74 -3.46
N PRO A 87 -22.41 -24.53 -4.48
CA PRO A 87 -21.87 -25.88 -4.68
C PRO A 87 -20.36 -25.92 -4.96
N SER A 88 -19.76 -24.80 -5.34
CA SER A 88 -18.31 -24.72 -5.59
C SER A 88 -17.48 -24.66 -4.31
N LEU A 89 -18.12 -24.39 -3.17
CA LEU A 89 -17.52 -24.32 -1.84
C LEU A 89 -17.60 -25.65 -1.07
N ASP A 90 -17.61 -26.78 -1.75
CA ASP A 90 -17.76 -28.14 -1.19
C ASP A 90 -16.56 -28.58 -0.31
N HIS A 91 -15.90 -27.65 0.35
CA HIS A 91 -14.85 -27.93 1.32
C HIS A 91 -15.46 -27.96 2.73
N LEU A 92 -15.38 -29.14 3.34
CA LEU A 92 -15.77 -29.40 4.73
C LEU A 92 -14.88 -28.70 5.78
N SER A 93 -14.01 -27.79 5.35
CA SER A 93 -13.15 -27.03 6.26
C SER A 93 -14.00 -26.13 7.17
N ALA A 94 -13.73 -26.20 8.46
CA ALA A 94 -14.32 -25.24 9.39
C ALA A 94 -13.96 -23.80 8.98
N ILE A 95 -14.83 -22.84 9.27
CA ILE A 95 -14.57 -21.42 8.97
C ILE A 95 -13.24 -20.96 9.58
N GLU A 96 -12.87 -21.53 10.72
CA GLU A 96 -11.59 -21.26 11.40
C GLU A 96 -10.38 -21.77 10.61
N ASP A 97 -10.47 -22.96 10.03
CA ASP A 97 -9.39 -23.52 9.19
C ASP A 97 -9.20 -22.68 7.93
N LEU A 98 -10.31 -22.26 7.30
CA LEU A 98 -10.28 -21.36 6.15
C LEU A 98 -9.64 -20.00 6.49
N PHE A 99 -9.99 -19.47 7.66
CA PHE A 99 -9.40 -18.20 8.13
C PHE A 99 -7.89 -18.35 8.35
N ASP A 100 -7.43 -19.46 8.92
CA ASP A 100 -6.01 -19.76 9.07
C ASP A 100 -5.28 -19.87 7.74
N ASP A 101 -5.85 -20.56 6.77
CA ASP A 101 -5.29 -20.68 5.42
C ASP A 101 -5.18 -19.31 4.73
N GLN A 102 -6.18 -18.44 4.91
CA GLN A 102 -6.15 -17.08 4.39
C GLN A 102 -5.06 -16.22 5.07
N LEU A 103 -4.84 -16.39 6.37
CA LEU A 103 -3.75 -15.72 7.09
C LEU A 103 -2.36 -16.22 6.66
N VAL A 104 -2.22 -17.53 6.47
CA VAL A 104 -0.96 -18.14 5.98
C VAL A 104 -0.60 -17.64 4.58
N ALA A 105 -1.58 -17.41 3.71
CA ALA A 105 -1.35 -16.90 2.36
C ALA A 105 -1.04 -15.40 2.32
N ALA A 106 -1.41 -14.64 3.35
CA ALA A 106 -1.29 -13.18 3.39
C ALA A 106 0.15 -12.68 3.31
N ASP A 107 0.37 -11.60 2.57
CA ASP A 107 1.59 -10.79 2.60
C ASP A 107 1.37 -9.49 3.38
N LEU A 108 0.11 -9.08 3.56
CA LEU A 108 -0.36 -7.97 4.37
C LEU A 108 -1.73 -8.31 4.93
N VAL A 109 -1.98 -7.98 6.19
CA VAL A 109 -3.31 -8.12 6.83
C VAL A 109 -3.86 -6.75 7.18
N LEU A 110 -5.12 -6.50 6.84
CA LEU A 110 -5.85 -5.27 7.17
C LEU A 110 -6.98 -5.60 8.14
N ILE A 111 -6.96 -4.98 9.32
CA ILE A 111 -8.07 -5.04 10.28
C ILE A 111 -9.09 -3.99 9.86
N SER A 112 -10.20 -4.41 9.28
CA SER A 112 -11.28 -3.50 8.87
C SER A 112 -12.05 -2.98 10.09
N ARG A 113 -12.82 -1.89 9.87
CA ARG A 113 -13.63 -1.25 10.93
C ARG A 113 -12.82 -0.87 12.18
N ALA A 114 -11.56 -0.49 11.99
CA ALA A 114 -10.69 -0.08 13.10
C ALA A 114 -11.20 1.20 13.79
N ASP A 115 -12.00 2.01 13.10
CA ASP A 115 -12.71 3.17 13.66
C ASP A 115 -13.81 2.81 14.66
N CYS A 116 -14.23 1.55 14.73
CA CYS A 116 -15.19 1.02 15.73
C CYS A 116 -14.49 0.40 16.94
N LEU A 117 -13.15 0.38 16.98
CA LEU A 117 -12.36 -0.29 18.02
C LEU A 117 -11.56 0.73 18.84
N GLN A 118 -11.28 0.37 20.11
CA GLN A 118 -10.34 1.10 20.95
C GLN A 118 -8.89 0.72 20.59
N ALA A 119 -7.94 1.61 20.87
CA ALA A 119 -6.53 1.37 20.54
C ALA A 119 -5.98 0.07 21.17
N GLU A 120 -6.38 -0.23 22.42
CA GLU A 120 -5.99 -1.43 23.15
C GLU A 120 -6.53 -2.71 22.47
N GLN A 121 -7.75 -2.65 21.92
CA GLN A 121 -8.34 -3.76 21.17
C GLN A 121 -7.58 -4.01 19.87
N ILE A 122 -7.21 -2.95 19.14
CA ILE A 122 -6.42 -3.05 17.92
C ILE A 122 -5.06 -3.71 18.21
N GLU A 123 -4.36 -3.28 19.26
CA GLU A 123 -3.07 -3.88 19.62
C GLU A 123 -3.21 -5.34 20.10
N ALA A 124 -4.26 -5.67 20.82
CA ALA A 124 -4.53 -7.05 21.20
C ALA A 124 -4.79 -7.94 19.97
N LEU A 125 -5.57 -7.46 18.99
CA LEU A 125 -5.82 -8.17 17.75
C LEU A 125 -4.54 -8.32 16.89
N ARG A 126 -3.70 -7.29 16.83
CA ARG A 126 -2.40 -7.38 16.16
C ARG A 126 -1.52 -8.46 16.77
N ALA A 127 -1.43 -8.50 18.09
CA ALA A 127 -0.66 -9.52 18.79
C ALA A 127 -1.24 -10.94 18.57
N GLN A 128 -2.55 -11.09 18.61
CA GLN A 128 -3.24 -12.36 18.35
C GLN A 128 -2.98 -12.84 16.92
N LEU A 129 -3.15 -11.99 15.92
CA LEU A 129 -2.93 -12.33 14.51
C LEU A 129 -1.47 -12.64 14.22
N ALA A 130 -0.52 -11.88 14.80
CA ALA A 130 0.91 -12.07 14.57
C ALA A 130 1.39 -13.49 14.87
N SER A 131 0.79 -14.19 15.85
CA SER A 131 1.13 -15.57 16.19
C SER A 131 0.73 -16.61 15.13
N ARG A 132 -0.16 -16.23 14.20
CA ARG A 132 -0.71 -17.08 13.12
C ARG A 132 -0.13 -16.73 11.76
N LEU A 133 0.62 -15.64 11.65
CA LEU A 133 1.15 -15.11 10.40
C LEU A 133 2.56 -15.61 10.12
N ARG A 134 2.93 -15.62 8.84
CA ARG A 134 4.31 -15.86 8.44
C ARG A 134 5.21 -14.70 8.90
N PRO A 135 6.50 -14.97 9.19
CA PRO A 135 7.45 -13.90 9.48
C PRO A 135 7.46 -12.82 8.39
N GLY A 136 7.50 -11.56 8.79
CA GLY A 136 7.52 -10.40 7.90
C GLY A 136 6.15 -9.93 7.42
N VAL A 137 5.05 -10.63 7.72
CA VAL A 137 3.69 -10.14 7.44
C VAL A 137 3.31 -9.08 8.46
N THR A 138 2.81 -7.95 7.97
CA THR A 138 2.37 -6.84 8.83
C THR A 138 0.85 -6.80 8.94
N VAL A 139 0.37 -6.41 10.12
CA VAL A 139 -1.05 -6.17 10.40
C VAL A 139 -1.29 -4.68 10.56
N LEU A 140 -2.18 -4.10 9.75
CA LEU A 140 -2.52 -2.68 9.80
C LEU A 140 -4.00 -2.47 10.09
N PRO A 141 -4.36 -1.51 10.96
CA PRO A 141 -5.74 -1.08 11.12
C PRO A 141 -6.19 -0.27 9.87
N MET A 142 -7.43 -0.45 9.48
CA MET A 142 -8.06 0.20 8.35
C MET A 142 -9.44 0.72 8.74
N ALA A 143 -9.61 2.04 8.67
CA ALA A 143 -10.90 2.70 8.90
C ALA A 143 -11.60 2.95 7.57
N ARG A 144 -12.87 2.55 7.46
CA ARG A 144 -13.74 2.85 6.31
C ARG A 144 -13.13 2.50 4.94
N GLY A 145 -12.32 1.47 4.85
CA GLY A 145 -11.64 1.05 3.62
C GLY A 145 -10.49 1.97 3.18
N GLN A 146 -10.09 2.93 4.00
CA GLN A 146 -9.03 3.89 3.64
C GLN A 146 -7.65 3.27 3.89
N VAL A 147 -6.95 2.99 2.81
CA VAL A 147 -5.56 2.54 2.79
C VAL A 147 -4.83 3.29 1.68
N PRO A 148 -3.61 3.77 1.90
CA PRO A 148 -2.83 4.39 0.84
C PRO A 148 -2.67 3.45 -0.36
N ALA A 149 -3.05 3.90 -1.56
CA ALA A 149 -2.97 3.10 -2.78
C ALA A 149 -1.53 2.65 -3.08
N ALA A 150 -0.56 3.45 -2.72
CA ALA A 150 0.86 3.14 -2.81
C ALA A 150 1.25 1.87 -2.07
N LEU A 151 0.64 1.62 -0.91
CA LEU A 151 0.85 0.42 -0.11
C LEU A 151 0.35 -0.84 -0.83
N LEU A 152 -0.80 -0.75 -1.50
CA LEU A 152 -1.44 -1.88 -2.16
C LEU A 152 -0.91 -2.11 -3.58
N LEU A 153 -0.84 -1.04 -4.39
CA LEU A 153 -0.58 -1.13 -5.83
C LEU A 153 0.87 -0.82 -6.23
N GLY A 154 1.60 -0.04 -5.40
CA GLY A 154 2.99 0.36 -5.65
C GLY A 154 3.19 1.01 -7.01
N LEU A 155 2.47 2.08 -7.26
CA LEU A 155 2.54 2.84 -8.49
C LEU A 155 3.94 3.47 -8.66
N ASP A 156 4.48 3.49 -9.88
CA ASP A 156 5.83 3.99 -10.21
C ASP A 156 6.07 5.47 -9.87
N ARG A 157 5.02 6.22 -9.57
CA ARG A 157 5.10 7.64 -9.22
C ARG A 157 5.93 7.94 -7.98
N GLU A 158 6.07 7.00 -7.06
CA GLU A 158 6.81 7.20 -5.81
C GLU A 158 8.32 7.22 -6.00
N LEU A 159 8.85 6.42 -6.93
CA LEU A 159 10.27 6.44 -7.27
C LEU A 159 10.68 7.76 -7.94
N ALA A 160 9.77 8.42 -8.65
CA ALA A 160 10.00 9.69 -9.30
C ALA A 160 9.91 10.89 -8.35
N GLN A 161 9.24 10.76 -7.21
CA GLN A 161 9.01 11.82 -6.21
C GLN A 161 9.90 11.70 -4.97
N ALA A 162 10.75 10.66 -4.88
CA ALA A 162 11.71 10.56 -3.78
C ALA A 162 12.67 11.76 -3.83
N PRO A 163 12.74 12.60 -2.76
CA PRO A 163 13.62 13.75 -2.73
C PRO A 163 15.06 13.29 -2.94
N SER A 164 15.77 13.97 -3.84
CA SER A 164 17.20 13.74 -4.00
C SER A 164 17.93 14.11 -2.71
N PRO A 165 19.06 13.47 -2.37
CA PRO A 165 19.84 13.76 -1.16
C PRO A 165 20.25 15.23 -1.03
N GLN A 166 20.20 16.01 -2.12
CA GLN A 166 20.52 17.44 -2.15
C GLN A 166 19.38 18.34 -1.60
N ASP A 167 18.14 17.85 -1.51
CA ASP A 167 17.00 18.65 -1.01
C ASP A 167 16.82 18.58 0.52
N GLN A 168 17.46 17.64 1.20
CA GLN A 168 17.36 17.51 2.66
C GLN A 168 18.18 18.53 3.44
N GLY A 169 19.02 19.32 2.76
CA GLY A 169 19.87 20.35 3.38
C GLY A 169 19.27 21.77 3.40
N ARG A 170 18.07 22.01 2.85
CA ARG A 170 17.55 23.36 2.64
C ARG A 170 16.32 23.74 3.47
N ALA A 171 15.86 22.89 4.36
CA ALA A 171 14.70 23.17 5.20
C ALA A 171 15.09 23.51 6.64
N SER A 172 15.94 24.51 6.83
CA SER A 172 16.05 25.23 8.11
C SER A 172 16.84 26.51 7.90
N HIS A 173 16.17 27.61 7.57
CA HIS A 173 16.60 28.96 7.96
C HIS A 173 15.47 29.98 7.71
N GLY A 174 15.00 30.55 8.82
CA GLY A 174 14.84 31.97 8.98
C GLY A 174 13.49 32.54 8.54
N HIS A 175 12.54 32.56 9.45
CA HIS A 175 11.61 33.70 9.53
C HIS A 175 12.41 34.89 10.04
N ASP A 176 12.58 35.87 9.19
CA ASP A 176 13.02 37.22 9.60
C ASP A 176 11.84 38.13 9.32
N ASP A 177 11.29 38.68 10.41
CA ASP A 177 10.22 39.68 10.42
C ASP A 177 10.84 41.00 10.03
N GLY A 178 10.61 41.45 8.80
CA GLY A 178 10.93 42.79 8.33
C GLY A 178 9.67 43.57 7.99
N HIS A 179 9.15 44.31 8.95
CA HIS A 179 8.21 45.40 8.70
C HIS A 179 8.92 46.52 7.89
N ASP A 180 8.28 46.92 6.79
CA ASP A 180 8.49 48.27 6.25
C ASP A 180 7.18 48.82 5.70
N PRO A 181 6.82 50.08 6.08
CA PRO A 181 5.57 50.70 5.68
C PRO A 181 5.77 51.61 4.45
N ASP A 182 4.64 52.00 3.86
CA ASP A 182 4.43 53.09 2.90
C ASP A 182 4.72 52.80 1.41
N HIS A 183 3.64 52.60 0.66
CA HIS A 183 3.44 53.28 -0.61
C HIS A 183 1.94 53.43 -0.95
N ASP A 184 1.50 54.66 -0.80
CA ASP A 184 0.28 55.27 -1.30
C ASP A 184 0.25 55.28 -2.84
N HIS A 185 -0.80 54.79 -3.50
CA HIS A 185 -1.21 55.24 -4.83
C HIS A 185 -2.73 55.06 -5.02
N PRO A 186 -3.42 56.18 -5.39
CA PRO A 186 -4.84 56.20 -5.63
C PRO A 186 -5.14 55.97 -7.14
N HIS A 187 -6.02 55.04 -7.46
CA HIS A 187 -6.76 55.06 -8.73
C HIS A 187 -8.22 54.72 -8.49
N GLY A 188 -9.03 55.79 -8.59
CA GLY A 188 -10.46 55.68 -8.69
C GLY A 188 -10.89 55.25 -10.09
N HIS A 189 -11.89 54.40 -10.18
CA HIS A 189 -12.82 54.31 -11.29
C HIS A 189 -14.24 54.05 -10.77
N ASP A 190 -15.04 55.07 -11.01
CA ASP A 190 -16.48 55.18 -10.88
C ASP A 190 -17.17 54.22 -11.87
N HIS A 191 -18.10 53.39 -11.43
CA HIS A 191 -19.24 52.95 -12.24
C HIS A 191 -20.44 52.70 -11.31
N SER A 192 -21.34 53.66 -11.35
CA SER A 192 -22.70 53.60 -10.87
C SER A 192 -23.57 52.61 -11.70
N HIS A 193 -24.26 51.68 -11.06
CA HIS A 193 -25.53 51.17 -11.54
C HIS A 193 -26.52 51.01 -10.37
N ASP A 194 -27.54 51.83 -10.47
CA ASP A 194 -28.72 51.91 -9.66
C ASP A 194 -29.69 50.80 -10.03
N HIS A 195 -30.16 50.00 -9.06
CA HIS A 195 -31.45 49.31 -9.10
C HIS A 195 -32.00 49.12 -7.70
N SER A 196 -32.95 49.95 -7.39
CA SER A 196 -33.85 49.91 -6.26
C SER A 196 -34.88 48.75 -6.38
N HIS A 197 -34.98 47.86 -5.40
CA HIS A 197 -36.21 47.20 -5.00
C HIS A 197 -36.23 47.00 -3.48
N GLY A 198 -37.08 47.77 -2.82
CA GLY A 198 -37.35 47.64 -1.40
C GLY A 198 -38.36 46.54 -1.13
N HIS A 199 -38.16 45.79 -0.07
CA HIS A 199 -39.24 45.16 0.73
C HIS A 199 -38.83 45.14 2.21
N PRO A 200 -39.69 45.64 3.12
CA PRO A 200 -39.42 45.64 4.55
C PRO A 200 -40.04 44.40 5.21
N HIS A 201 -39.24 43.57 5.86
CA HIS A 201 -39.75 42.70 6.93
C HIS A 201 -38.70 42.69 8.07
N GLY A 202 -39.05 43.38 9.12
CA GLY A 202 -38.37 43.33 10.38
C GLY A 202 -38.81 42.12 11.18
N HIS A 203 -37.85 41.38 11.68
CA HIS A 203 -38.01 40.50 12.84
C HIS A 203 -36.81 40.67 13.74
N PRO A 204 -37.00 40.91 15.07
CA PRO A 204 -35.91 40.95 16.02
C PRO A 204 -35.49 39.53 16.35
N HIS A 205 -34.22 39.23 16.18
CA HIS A 205 -33.59 38.06 16.74
C HIS A 205 -32.64 38.43 17.85
N ASP A 206 -33.01 38.07 19.06
CA ASP A 206 -32.16 38.03 20.23
C ASP A 206 -31.05 37.00 19.97
N HIS A 207 -29.78 37.43 20.02
CA HIS A 207 -28.64 36.56 20.01
C HIS A 207 -28.04 36.50 21.41
N ASP A 208 -28.50 35.54 22.18
CA ASP A 208 -27.73 35.03 23.32
C ASP A 208 -27.45 33.53 23.05
N GLY A 209 -26.19 33.17 22.99
CA GLY A 209 -25.78 31.78 22.88
C GLY A 209 -24.42 31.61 22.20
N ALA A 210 -23.35 31.97 22.91
CA ALA A 210 -22.01 31.54 22.54
C ALA A 210 -21.88 30.03 22.74
N GLY A 211 -22.28 29.27 21.73
CA GLY A 211 -21.96 27.86 21.62
C GLY A 211 -20.61 27.69 20.91
N HIS A 212 -19.56 27.46 21.66
CA HIS A 212 -18.33 26.94 21.13
C HIS A 212 -18.63 25.53 20.57
N HIS A 213 -18.75 25.39 19.25
CA HIS A 213 -18.65 24.10 18.61
C HIS A 213 -17.21 23.66 18.73
N GLU A 214 -16.92 22.85 19.75
CA GLU A 214 -15.74 22.00 19.75
C GLU A 214 -15.86 21.14 18.49
N HIS A 215 -15.05 21.44 17.50
CA HIS A 215 -14.80 20.52 16.41
C HIS A 215 -14.05 19.35 17.04
N ASP A 216 -14.78 18.28 17.36
CA ASP A 216 -14.22 16.98 17.60
C ASP A 216 -13.35 16.64 16.39
N HIS A 217 -12.08 16.89 16.51
CA HIS A 217 -11.06 16.31 15.64
C HIS A 217 -11.12 14.81 15.92
N HIS A 218 -11.95 14.10 15.14
CA HIS A 218 -11.87 12.66 15.06
C HIS A 218 -10.43 12.34 14.68
N ASP A 219 -9.69 11.90 15.66
CA ASP A 219 -8.33 11.41 15.54
C ASP A 219 -8.40 10.19 14.62
N HIS A 220 -8.25 10.46 13.30
CA HIS A 220 -8.15 9.41 12.31
C HIS A 220 -6.88 8.66 12.65
N THR A 221 -6.99 7.38 12.95
CA THR A 221 -5.88 6.48 13.27
C THR A 221 -4.98 6.36 12.03
N HIS A 222 -4.25 7.43 11.70
CA HIS A 222 -3.23 7.42 10.66
C HIS A 222 -2.04 6.65 11.19
N VAL A 223 -1.88 5.43 10.71
CA VAL A 223 -0.65 4.68 10.97
C VAL A 223 0.50 5.49 10.35
N ALA A 224 1.37 6.03 11.19
CA ALA A 224 2.53 6.77 10.75
C ALA A 224 3.45 5.82 9.97
N MET A 225 3.56 6.03 8.65
CA MET A 225 4.45 5.28 7.78
C MET A 225 5.72 6.09 7.51
N GLN A 226 6.84 5.40 7.53
CA GLN A 226 8.14 5.96 7.16
C GLN A 226 8.51 5.50 5.76
N SER A 227 9.10 6.40 4.97
CA SER A 227 9.64 6.12 3.66
C SER A 227 11.12 6.45 3.63
N VAL A 228 11.92 5.55 3.09
CA VAL A 228 13.34 5.74 2.85
C VAL A 228 13.63 5.50 1.39
N ALA A 229 14.27 6.47 0.72
CA ALA A 229 14.73 6.37 -0.65
C ALA A 229 16.26 6.33 -0.67
N LEU A 230 16.81 5.33 -1.35
CA LEU A 230 18.25 5.14 -1.49
C LEU A 230 18.64 5.18 -2.97
N ARG A 231 19.74 5.87 -3.27
CA ARG A 231 20.39 5.83 -4.56
C ARG A 231 21.89 5.59 -4.35
N LEU A 232 22.36 4.43 -4.79
CA LEU A 232 23.73 3.98 -4.58
C LEU A 232 24.39 3.65 -5.91
N GLU A 233 25.65 4.02 -6.06
CA GLU A 233 26.47 3.69 -7.22
C GLU A 233 27.48 2.62 -6.84
N GLY A 234 27.66 1.62 -7.69
CA GLY A 234 28.60 0.54 -7.48
C GLY A 234 28.09 -0.80 -8.03
N PRO A 235 28.97 -1.78 -8.21
CA PRO A 235 28.61 -3.09 -8.69
C PRO A 235 27.78 -3.85 -7.65
N LEU A 236 26.91 -4.73 -8.13
CA LEU A 236 26.10 -5.63 -7.30
C LEU A 236 25.96 -6.97 -8.00
N GLU A 237 26.05 -8.03 -7.21
CA GLU A 237 25.73 -9.37 -7.66
C GLU A 237 24.25 -9.68 -7.31
N ARG A 238 23.50 -10.25 -8.25
CA ARG A 238 22.07 -10.47 -8.13
C ARG A 238 21.71 -11.30 -6.91
N GLN A 239 22.35 -12.45 -6.75
CA GLN A 239 21.99 -13.41 -5.70
C GLN A 239 22.30 -12.84 -4.31
N ALA A 240 23.41 -12.13 -4.18
CA ALA A 240 23.80 -11.48 -2.95
C ALA A 240 22.83 -10.35 -2.57
N LEU A 241 22.39 -9.53 -3.56
CA LEU A 241 21.38 -8.49 -3.36
C LEU A 241 20.04 -9.10 -2.93
N GLU A 242 19.55 -10.13 -3.62
CA GLU A 242 18.28 -10.78 -3.26
C GLU A 242 18.33 -11.39 -1.85
N THR A 243 19.46 -11.97 -1.47
CA THR A 243 19.65 -12.56 -0.13
C THR A 243 19.63 -11.47 0.94
N LEU A 244 20.36 -10.36 0.74
CA LEU A 244 20.37 -9.23 1.66
C LEU A 244 18.95 -8.65 1.82
N LEU A 245 18.24 -8.42 0.71
CA LEU A 245 16.89 -7.85 0.75
C LEU A 245 15.90 -8.75 1.51
N ARG A 246 15.98 -10.08 1.35
CA ARG A 246 15.15 -11.02 2.15
C ARG A 246 15.43 -10.90 3.64
N GLN A 247 16.72 -10.85 4.02
CA GLN A 247 17.11 -10.67 5.42
C GLN A 247 16.62 -9.34 5.99
N GLN A 248 16.71 -8.26 5.21
CA GLN A 248 16.24 -6.95 5.63
C GLN A 248 14.71 -6.90 5.77
N ILE A 249 13.97 -7.52 4.85
CA ILE A 249 12.50 -7.64 4.91
C ILE A 249 12.08 -8.37 6.20
N GLU A 250 12.77 -9.44 6.58
CA GLU A 250 12.48 -10.19 7.81
C GLU A 250 12.79 -9.38 9.08
N ARG A 251 13.89 -8.61 9.07
CA ARG A 251 14.32 -7.84 10.24
C ARG A 251 13.55 -6.56 10.47
N GLN A 252 13.23 -5.80 9.41
CA GLN A 252 12.70 -4.44 9.50
C GLN A 252 11.21 -4.34 9.23
N THR A 253 10.54 -5.43 8.87
CA THR A 253 9.09 -5.44 8.62
C THR A 253 8.68 -4.39 7.58
N PHE A 254 9.30 -4.43 6.39
CA PHE A 254 8.90 -3.55 5.29
C PHE A 254 7.48 -3.88 4.85
N LEU A 255 6.63 -2.88 4.77
CA LEU A 255 5.30 -3.00 4.16
C LEU A 255 5.42 -3.14 2.66
N ARG A 256 6.33 -2.33 2.09
CA ARG A 256 6.61 -2.33 0.67
C ARG A 256 8.04 -1.95 0.39
N LEU A 257 8.60 -2.59 -0.64
CA LEU A 257 9.91 -2.26 -1.16
C LEU A 257 9.83 -2.25 -2.68
N LYS A 258 10.37 -1.21 -3.32
CA LYS A 258 10.40 -1.07 -4.76
C LYS A 258 11.73 -0.48 -5.21
N GLY A 259 12.29 -1.00 -6.31
CA GLY A 259 13.55 -0.49 -6.80
C GLY A 259 14.01 -1.06 -8.12
N ARG A 260 15.18 -0.60 -8.54
CA ARG A 260 15.89 -1.04 -9.74
C ARG A 260 17.38 -1.19 -9.43
N ALA A 261 17.97 -2.28 -9.86
CA ALA A 261 19.42 -2.48 -9.76
C ALA A 261 20.03 -2.66 -11.16
N TRP A 262 21.00 -1.84 -11.50
CA TRP A 262 21.81 -1.98 -12.71
C TRP A 262 23.00 -2.87 -12.40
N LEU A 263 22.94 -4.10 -12.90
CA LEU A 263 23.96 -5.12 -12.62
C LEU A 263 25.04 -5.11 -13.69
N PRO A 264 26.31 -5.42 -13.35
CA PRO A 264 27.39 -5.51 -14.32
C PRO A 264 27.03 -6.45 -15.49
N GLY A 265 27.29 -6.00 -16.72
CA GLY A 265 27.07 -6.79 -17.94
C GLY A 265 25.59 -7.01 -18.32
N LYS A 266 24.65 -6.34 -17.66
CA LYS A 266 23.22 -6.36 -18.03
C LYS A 266 22.80 -5.04 -18.63
N LEU A 267 22.06 -5.09 -19.75
CA LEU A 267 21.50 -3.90 -20.39
C LEU A 267 20.28 -3.37 -19.64
N GLN A 268 19.46 -4.27 -19.12
CA GLN A 268 18.24 -3.94 -18.41
C GLN A 268 18.44 -3.98 -16.91
N PRO A 269 17.86 -3.04 -16.15
CA PRO A 269 17.87 -3.09 -14.70
C PRO A 269 17.05 -4.27 -14.18
N LEU A 270 17.53 -4.88 -13.12
CA LEU A 270 16.77 -5.80 -12.31
C LEU A 270 15.70 -5.01 -11.59
N GLN A 271 14.44 -5.28 -11.88
CA GLN A 271 13.31 -4.74 -11.13
C GLN A 271 13.22 -5.46 -9.79
N ILE A 272 12.95 -4.72 -8.73
CA ILE A 272 12.83 -5.21 -7.36
C ILE A 272 11.50 -4.75 -6.82
N GLN A 273 10.72 -5.67 -6.27
CA GLN A 273 9.45 -5.37 -5.63
C GLN A 273 9.21 -6.32 -4.47
N ALA A 274 8.74 -5.79 -3.33
CA ALA A 274 8.25 -6.60 -2.23
C ALA A 274 6.96 -6.02 -1.63
N VAL A 275 6.11 -6.92 -1.11
CA VAL A 275 4.98 -6.62 -0.22
C VAL A 275 5.10 -7.59 0.95
N GLY A 276 5.28 -7.06 2.15
CA GLY A 276 5.62 -7.90 3.29
C GLY A 276 6.80 -8.83 2.95
N PRO A 277 6.69 -10.12 3.23
CA PRO A 277 7.77 -11.10 2.99
C PRO A 277 7.93 -11.51 1.52
N ARG A 278 6.99 -11.17 0.64
CA ARG A 278 7.04 -11.55 -0.76
C ARG A 278 7.97 -10.63 -1.55
N LEU A 279 9.17 -11.12 -1.89
CA LEU A 279 10.15 -10.44 -2.74
C LEU A 279 10.14 -11.06 -4.14
N GLU A 280 9.95 -10.22 -5.16
CA GLU A 280 10.03 -10.55 -6.58
C GLU A 280 11.11 -9.71 -7.27
N CYS A 281 12.00 -10.37 -8.06
CA CYS A 281 13.06 -9.73 -8.81
C CYS A 281 13.09 -10.26 -10.26
N TRP A 282 13.02 -9.35 -11.24
CA TRP A 282 12.98 -9.72 -12.66
C TRP A 282 13.61 -8.67 -13.57
N PHE A 283 14.00 -9.07 -14.78
CA PHE A 283 14.35 -8.14 -15.85
C PHE A 283 13.11 -7.89 -16.72
N ASP A 284 12.73 -6.61 -16.88
CA ASP A 284 11.60 -6.24 -17.72
C ASP A 284 12.06 -5.98 -19.15
N PRO A 285 11.59 -6.78 -20.15
CA PRO A 285 11.94 -6.56 -21.54
C PRO A 285 11.41 -5.23 -22.12
N LYS A 286 10.41 -4.62 -21.47
CA LYS A 286 9.82 -3.33 -21.87
C LYS A 286 10.48 -2.13 -21.20
N THR A 287 11.62 -2.33 -20.52
CA THR A 287 12.34 -1.23 -19.85
C THR A 287 12.62 -0.09 -20.85
N ALA A 288 12.31 1.14 -20.43
CA ALA A 288 12.54 2.34 -21.22
C ALA A 288 14.02 2.48 -21.63
N ALA A 289 14.28 2.99 -22.83
CA ALA A 289 15.64 3.14 -23.34
C ALA A 289 16.53 3.99 -22.43
N ALA A 290 15.98 4.97 -21.73
CA ALA A 290 16.69 5.81 -20.76
C ALA A 290 17.23 5.03 -19.54
N ASP A 291 16.64 3.88 -19.22
CA ASP A 291 17.05 3.04 -18.12
C ASP A 291 17.99 1.89 -18.53
N GLN A 292 18.27 1.77 -19.84
CA GLN A 292 19.16 0.75 -20.36
C GLN A 292 20.62 1.22 -20.35
N GLY A 293 21.54 0.31 -20.03
CA GLY A 293 22.97 0.57 -20.11
C GLY A 293 23.50 1.63 -19.12
N ARG A 294 22.75 1.97 -18.07
CA ARG A 294 23.25 2.84 -16.99
C ARG A 294 24.39 2.17 -16.22
N PRO A 295 25.27 2.96 -15.60
CA PRO A 295 26.31 2.43 -14.73
C PRO A 295 25.73 1.53 -13.63
N PRO A 296 26.51 0.55 -13.15
CA PRO A 296 26.07 -0.30 -12.03
C PRO A 296 25.65 0.53 -10.81
N GLY A 297 24.53 0.16 -10.21
CA GLY A 297 23.97 0.90 -9.08
C GLY A 297 22.61 0.38 -8.66
N LEU A 298 22.02 1.01 -7.65
CA LEU A 298 20.74 0.68 -7.06
C LEU A 298 19.92 1.94 -6.78
N GLU A 299 18.68 1.93 -7.18
CA GLU A 299 17.62 2.85 -6.71
C GLU A 299 16.58 2.03 -5.95
N LEU A 300 16.29 2.37 -4.71
CA LEU A 300 15.41 1.62 -3.83
C LEU A 300 14.57 2.56 -2.98
N VAL A 301 13.28 2.27 -2.87
CA VAL A 301 12.36 2.92 -1.92
C VAL A 301 11.78 1.84 -1.02
N ALA A 302 11.88 2.04 0.28
CA ALA A 302 11.31 1.20 1.31
C ALA A 302 10.25 1.97 2.09
N LEU A 303 9.09 1.36 2.29
CA LEU A 303 7.98 1.84 3.12
C LEU A 303 7.79 0.86 4.29
N GLY A 304 7.62 1.38 5.49
CA GLY A 304 7.37 0.58 6.68
C GLY A 304 6.87 1.40 7.85
N LEU A 305 6.55 0.75 8.95
CA LEU A 305 6.19 1.43 10.20
C LEU A 305 7.42 1.99 10.91
N GLN A 306 8.53 1.26 10.81
CA GLN A 306 9.84 1.64 11.32
C GLN A 306 10.88 1.16 10.29
N VAL A 307 11.53 2.10 9.60
CA VAL A 307 12.55 1.79 8.59
C VAL A 307 13.88 2.38 9.02
N ASP A 308 14.85 1.51 9.32
CA ASP A 308 16.24 1.91 9.58
C ASP A 308 16.98 2.09 8.26
N GLY A 309 16.81 3.26 7.65
CA GLY A 309 17.46 3.63 6.40
C GLY A 309 18.98 3.59 6.47
N PRO A 310 19.63 4.17 7.51
CA PRO A 310 21.08 4.10 7.70
C PRO A 310 21.63 2.67 7.74
N SER A 311 20.98 1.75 8.46
CA SER A 311 21.37 0.34 8.51
C SER A 311 21.24 -0.32 7.14
N LEU A 312 20.12 -0.13 6.45
CA LEU A 312 19.89 -0.66 5.11
C LEU A 312 20.93 -0.14 4.12
N GLU A 313 21.22 1.16 4.13
CA GLU A 313 22.22 1.78 3.27
C GLU A 313 23.61 1.24 3.56
N GLY A 314 23.97 1.12 4.83
CA GLY A 314 25.29 0.60 5.25
C GLY A 314 25.55 -0.82 4.76
N GLU A 315 24.59 -1.73 4.92
CA GLU A 315 24.70 -3.11 4.45
C GLU A 315 24.76 -3.20 2.92
N LEU A 316 23.97 -2.38 2.20
CA LEU A 316 24.03 -2.32 0.74
C LEU A 316 25.37 -1.80 0.23
N ARG A 317 25.94 -0.77 0.86
CA ARG A 317 27.29 -0.26 0.53
C ARG A 317 28.38 -1.29 0.80
N GLN A 318 28.26 -2.03 1.91
CA GLN A 318 29.19 -3.13 2.22
C GLN A 318 29.10 -4.22 1.15
N LEU A 319 27.88 -4.58 0.72
CA LEU A 319 27.69 -5.56 -0.35
C LEU A 319 28.33 -5.12 -1.67
N MET A 320 28.20 -3.83 -2.04
CA MET A 320 28.83 -3.26 -3.23
C MET A 320 30.37 -3.26 -3.18
N ALA A 321 30.94 -3.11 -1.98
CA ALA A 321 32.36 -3.13 -1.79
C ALA A 321 32.99 -4.55 -1.93
N LEU A 322 32.16 -5.59 -1.85
CA LEU A 322 32.60 -7.00 -1.98
C LEU A 322 32.36 -7.57 -3.39
N ALA A 323 31.66 -6.84 -4.26
CA ALA A 323 31.29 -7.25 -5.63
C ALA A 323 32.34 -6.78 -6.65
#